data_67af2f4325886e0d4f26ed935a690bfc
#
_entry.id   67af2f4325886e0d4f26ed935a690bfc
#
_cell.length_a   1.000
_cell.length_b   1.000
_cell.length_c   1.000
_cell.angle_alpha   90.00
_cell.angle_beta   90.00
_cell.angle_gamma   90.00
#
_symmetry.space_group_name_H-M   'P 1'
#
loop_
_entity.id
_entity.type
_entity.pdbx_description
1 polymer ?
#
loop_
_entity_poly.entity_id
_entity_poly.type
_entity_poly.pdbx_seq_one_letter_code
_entity_poly.pdbx_strand_id
1 'polypeptide(L)'
;VRDTLRKATNQCLAEREDFLRLLRQESESLDAIANELNELEARVVEISNRIDATETSTQLARIGEKLQRTEQRCTALANRRQKRIHSRENISLSGVDSASLSQYLYTDMETVTPALADIASCIETIRYLRIRCLH
;
A
#
# COMPACT_ATOMS: atom_id res chain seq x y z
N VAL A 1 44.75 9.00 15.07
CA VAL A 1 44.00 10.00 14.25
C VAL A 1 43.50 9.36 12.95
N ARG A 2 44.40 8.72 12.19
CA ARG A 2 44.00 8.06 10.92
C ARG A 2 42.98 6.97 11.10
N ASP A 3 43.11 6.14 12.16
CA ASP A 3 42.19 5.03 12.44
C ASP A 3 40.80 5.56 12.82
N THR A 4 40.72 6.64 13.59
CA THR A 4 39.45 7.28 13.97
C THR A 4 38.74 7.84 12.75
N LEU A 5 39.45 8.51 11.85
CA LEU A 5 38.87 9.04 10.62
C LEU A 5 38.41 7.93 9.68
N ARG A 6 39.19 6.85 9.57
CA ARG A 6 38.82 5.69 8.74
C ARG A 6 37.56 5.00 9.27
N LYS A 7 37.44 4.80 10.58
CA LYS A 7 36.27 4.23 11.23
C LYS A 7 35.04 5.10 11.01
N ALA A 8 35.17 6.42 11.18
CA ALA A 8 34.08 7.37 10.96
C ALA A 8 33.61 7.35 9.50
N THR A 9 34.53 7.32 8.54
CA THR A 9 34.23 7.26 7.11
C THR A 9 33.53 5.95 6.76
N ASN A 10 34.01 4.81 7.26
CA ASN A 10 33.41 3.50 7.02
C ASN A 10 32.02 3.42 7.62
N GLN A 11 31.80 4.00 8.80
CA GLN A 11 30.49 4.06 9.43
C GLN A 11 29.51 4.88 8.60
N CYS A 12 29.91 6.04 8.09
CA CYS A 12 29.07 6.87 7.22
C CYS A 12 28.70 6.15 5.93
N LEU A 13 29.64 5.42 5.32
CA LEU A 13 29.36 4.62 4.14
C LEU A 13 28.38 3.50 4.41
N ALA A 14 28.52 2.79 5.55
CA ALA A 14 27.62 1.73 5.95
C ALA A 14 26.21 2.27 6.20
N GLU A 15 26.06 3.40 6.88
CA GLU A 15 24.79 4.07 7.13
C GLU A 15 24.11 4.47 5.82
N ARG A 16 24.88 5.00 4.87
CA ARG A 16 24.38 5.38 3.55
C ARG A 16 23.88 4.16 2.78
N GLU A 17 24.61 3.06 2.82
CA GLU A 17 24.22 1.82 2.17
C GLU A 17 22.92 1.25 2.78
N ASP A 18 22.79 1.28 4.10
CA ASP A 18 21.59 0.85 4.80
C ASP A 18 20.39 1.72 4.42
N PHE A 19 20.59 3.02 4.37
CA PHE A 19 19.55 3.97 3.95
C PHE A 19 19.08 3.71 2.52
N LEU A 20 20.00 3.52 1.58
CA LEU A 20 19.68 3.22 0.19
C LEU A 20 18.94 1.89 0.04
N ARG A 21 19.31 0.89 0.85
CA ARG A 21 18.62 -0.41 0.87
C ARG A 21 17.18 -0.25 1.34
N LEU A 22 16.94 0.53 2.40
CA LEU A 22 15.60 0.81 2.90
C LEU A 22 14.76 1.56 1.87
N LEU A 23 15.33 2.55 1.19
CA LEU A 23 14.63 3.27 0.12
C LEU A 23 14.20 2.33 -0.99
N ARG A 24 15.08 1.41 -1.39
CA ARG A 24 14.80 0.44 -2.43
C ARG A 24 13.69 -0.51 -2.01
N GLN A 25 13.75 -1.05 -0.79
CA GLN A 25 12.73 -1.94 -0.24
C GLN A 25 11.37 -1.25 -0.17
N GLU A 26 11.34 0.01 0.26
CA GLU A 26 10.10 0.79 0.33
C GLU A 26 9.52 1.04 -1.05
N SER A 27 10.36 1.39 -2.02
CA SER A 27 9.93 1.59 -3.40
C SER A 27 9.35 0.31 -4.01
N GLU A 28 10.00 -0.83 -3.81
CA GLU A 28 9.52 -2.14 -4.28
C GLU A 28 8.20 -2.51 -3.63
N SER A 29 8.06 -2.24 -2.33
CA SER A 29 6.81 -2.49 -1.60
C SER A 29 5.66 -1.64 -2.13
N LEU A 30 5.90 -0.36 -2.38
CA LEU A 30 4.89 0.54 -2.93
C LEU A 30 4.49 0.15 -4.36
N ASP A 31 5.44 -0.25 -5.18
CA ASP A 31 5.17 -0.71 -6.55
C ASP A 31 4.31 -1.98 -6.54
N ALA A 32 4.61 -2.93 -5.66
CA ALA A 32 3.83 -4.15 -5.52
C ALA A 32 2.39 -3.85 -5.09
N ILE A 33 2.20 -2.94 -4.14
CA ILE A 33 0.88 -2.52 -3.69
C ILE A 33 0.11 -1.81 -4.81
N ALA A 34 0.77 -0.92 -5.54
CA ALA A 34 0.16 -0.21 -6.66
C ALA A 34 -0.33 -1.18 -7.74
N ASN A 35 0.48 -2.19 -8.07
CA ASN A 35 0.12 -3.21 -9.05
C ASN A 35 -1.09 -4.03 -8.61
N GLU A 36 -1.10 -4.50 -7.35
CA GLU A 36 -2.24 -5.25 -6.81
C GLU A 36 -3.51 -4.39 -6.74
N LEU A 37 -3.38 -3.14 -6.33
CA LEU A 37 -4.52 -2.22 -6.26
C LEU A 37 -5.09 -1.96 -7.65
N ASN A 38 -4.24 -1.77 -8.65
CA ASN A 38 -4.68 -1.58 -10.03
C ASN A 38 -5.47 -2.79 -10.54
N GLU A 39 -5.04 -4.01 -10.21
CA GLU A 39 -5.79 -5.22 -10.56
C GLU A 39 -7.15 -5.28 -9.86
N LEU A 40 -7.20 -4.91 -8.59
CA LEU A 40 -8.44 -4.88 -7.81
C LEU A 40 -9.40 -3.83 -8.35
N GLU A 41 -8.91 -2.64 -8.68
CA GLU A 41 -9.71 -1.58 -9.27
C GLU A 41 -10.28 -1.99 -10.64
N ALA A 42 -9.50 -2.66 -11.47
CA ALA A 42 -9.95 -3.18 -12.76
C ALA A 42 -11.08 -4.21 -12.57
N ARG A 43 -10.98 -5.08 -11.57
CA ARG A 43 -12.07 -6.02 -11.22
C ARG A 43 -13.33 -5.30 -10.78
N VAL A 44 -13.18 -4.27 -9.96
CA VAL A 44 -14.32 -3.48 -9.48
C VAL A 44 -15.06 -2.83 -10.65
N VAL A 45 -14.33 -2.27 -11.61
CA VAL A 45 -14.91 -1.67 -12.81
C VAL A 45 -15.66 -2.73 -13.63
N GLU A 46 -15.06 -3.90 -13.84
CA GLU A 46 -15.71 -5.00 -14.57
C GLU A 46 -16.98 -5.47 -13.86
N ILE A 47 -16.93 -5.60 -12.54
CA ILE A 47 -18.09 -6.00 -11.74
C ILE A 47 -19.17 -4.93 -11.80
N SER A 48 -18.81 -3.66 -11.73
CA SER A 48 -19.77 -2.54 -11.86
C SER A 48 -20.54 -2.61 -13.18
N ASN A 49 -19.83 -2.88 -14.27
CA ASN A 49 -20.44 -3.02 -15.58
C ASN A 49 -21.39 -4.23 -15.63
N ARG A 50 -21.06 -5.32 -14.96
CA ARG A 50 -21.94 -6.50 -14.87
C ARG A 50 -23.19 -6.22 -14.06
N ILE A 51 -23.12 -5.44 -13.00
CA ILE A 51 -24.29 -5.06 -12.20
C ILE A 51 -25.29 -4.32 -13.09
N ASP A 52 -24.81 -3.37 -13.90
CA ASP A 52 -25.66 -2.58 -14.78
C ASP A 52 -26.34 -3.44 -15.86
N ALA A 53 -25.73 -4.56 -16.25
CA ALA A 53 -26.25 -5.47 -17.28
C ALA A 53 -27.05 -6.65 -16.69
N THR A 54 -27.14 -6.79 -15.35
CA THR A 54 -27.72 -7.96 -14.69
C THR A 54 -29.15 -7.68 -14.25
N GLU A 55 -30.06 -8.63 -14.54
CA GLU A 55 -31.49 -8.51 -14.23
C GLU A 55 -31.96 -9.49 -13.16
N THR A 56 -31.20 -10.55 -12.88
CA THR A 56 -31.65 -11.59 -11.93
C THR A 56 -31.03 -11.42 -10.54
N SER A 57 -31.84 -11.71 -9.50
CA SER A 57 -31.37 -11.62 -8.12
C SER A 57 -30.30 -12.67 -7.78
N THR A 58 -30.34 -13.85 -8.43
CA THR A 58 -29.31 -14.88 -8.24
C THR A 58 -27.95 -14.41 -8.75
N GLN A 59 -27.94 -13.75 -9.91
CA GLN A 59 -26.70 -13.19 -10.46
C GLN A 59 -26.18 -12.04 -9.61
N LEU A 60 -27.05 -11.18 -9.09
CA LEU A 60 -26.68 -10.09 -8.18
C LEU A 60 -26.08 -10.63 -6.88
N ALA A 61 -26.62 -11.72 -6.34
CA ALA A 61 -26.05 -12.35 -5.14
C ALA A 61 -24.63 -12.86 -5.39
N ARG A 62 -24.39 -13.47 -6.55
CA ARG A 62 -23.03 -13.94 -6.93
C ARG A 62 -22.06 -12.77 -7.09
N ILE A 63 -22.52 -11.69 -7.68
CA ILE A 63 -21.72 -10.47 -7.81
C ILE A 63 -21.39 -9.90 -6.44
N GLY A 64 -22.35 -9.88 -5.52
CA GLY A 64 -22.14 -9.45 -4.15
C GLY A 64 -21.07 -10.26 -3.43
N GLU A 65 -21.05 -11.59 -3.63
CA GLU A 65 -20.00 -12.45 -3.08
C GLU A 65 -18.62 -12.13 -3.65
N LYS A 66 -18.54 -11.88 -4.95
CA LYS A 66 -17.28 -11.46 -5.59
C LYS A 66 -16.78 -10.13 -5.04
N LEU A 67 -17.68 -9.18 -4.83
CA LEU A 67 -17.35 -7.89 -4.23
C LEU A 67 -16.84 -8.05 -2.80
N GLN A 68 -17.46 -8.94 -2.02
CA GLN A 68 -17.00 -9.23 -0.66
C GLN A 68 -15.59 -9.79 -0.65
N ARG A 69 -15.27 -10.72 -1.54
CA ARG A 69 -13.92 -11.28 -1.67
C ARG A 69 -12.92 -10.22 -2.09
N THR A 70 -13.30 -9.34 -3.01
CA THR A 70 -12.45 -8.23 -3.43
C THR A 70 -12.20 -7.25 -2.29
N GLU A 71 -13.22 -6.95 -1.49
CA GLU A 71 -13.06 -6.12 -0.28
C GLU A 71 -12.08 -6.76 0.71
N GLN A 72 -12.19 -8.06 0.94
CA GLN A 72 -11.25 -8.78 1.82
C GLN A 72 -9.82 -8.69 1.33
N ARG A 73 -9.60 -8.77 0.01
CA ARG A 73 -8.27 -8.59 -0.58
C ARG A 73 -7.75 -7.17 -0.39
N CYS A 74 -8.61 -6.17 -0.53
CA CYS A 74 -8.24 -4.78 -0.26
C CYS A 74 -7.85 -4.58 1.21
N THR A 75 -8.62 -5.15 2.13
CA THR A 75 -8.33 -5.10 3.57
C THR A 75 -7.00 -5.77 3.90
N ALA A 76 -6.73 -6.93 3.30
CA ALA A 76 -5.46 -7.64 3.48
C ALA A 76 -4.28 -6.80 2.96
N LEU A 77 -4.47 -6.12 1.84
CA LEU A 77 -3.46 -5.24 1.25
C LEU A 77 -3.17 -4.05 2.18
N ALA A 78 -4.21 -3.43 2.73
CA ALA A 78 -4.08 -2.34 3.69
C ALA A 78 -3.33 -2.79 4.96
N ASN A 79 -3.68 -3.97 5.48
CA ASN A 79 -3.02 -4.53 6.67
C ASN A 79 -1.53 -4.81 6.42
N ARG A 80 -1.17 -5.33 5.25
CA ARG A 80 0.23 -5.54 4.88
C ARG A 80 0.99 -4.20 4.84
N ARG A 81 0.37 -3.17 4.28
CA ARG A 81 0.99 -1.85 4.23
C ARG A 81 1.17 -1.25 5.61
N GLN A 82 0.16 -1.35 6.48
CA GLN A 82 0.24 -0.86 7.85
C GLN A 82 1.33 -1.59 8.66
N LYS A 83 1.42 -2.91 8.52
CA LYS A 83 2.47 -3.69 9.18
C LYS A 83 3.85 -3.27 8.71
N ARG A 84 4.01 -3.00 7.44
CA ARG A 84 5.28 -2.55 6.86
C ARG A 84 5.68 -1.19 7.42
N ILE A 85 4.76 -0.25 7.49
CA ILE A 85 4.99 1.08 8.07
C ILE A 85 5.37 0.95 9.53
N HIS A 86 4.64 0.14 10.29
CA HIS A 86 4.91 -0.08 11.71
C HIS A 86 6.28 -0.74 11.96
N SER A 87 6.64 -1.75 11.17
CA SER A 87 7.96 -2.37 11.25
C SER A 87 9.08 -1.37 10.96
N ARG A 88 8.88 -0.50 9.97
CA ARG A 88 9.84 0.54 9.62
C ARG A 88 10.05 1.52 10.77
N GLU A 89 8.98 1.91 11.47
CA GLU A 89 9.05 2.80 12.62
C GLU A 89 9.86 2.20 13.78
N ASN A 90 9.88 0.88 13.89
CA ASN A 90 10.60 0.16 14.93
C ASN A 90 12.07 -0.13 14.57
N ILE A 91 12.46 0.11 13.32
CA ILE A 91 13.85 -0.07 12.89
C ILE A 91 14.66 1.17 13.28
N SER A 92 15.63 0.95 14.18
CA SER A 92 16.60 1.99 14.54
C SER A 92 17.80 1.83 13.65
N LEU A 93 18.03 2.82 12.76
CA LEU A 93 19.24 2.92 11.96
C LEU A 93 20.12 4.03 12.53
N SER A 94 21.44 3.82 12.50
CA SER A 94 22.36 4.84 12.96
C SER A 94 22.25 6.08 12.09
N GLY A 95 21.81 7.19 12.67
CA GLY A 95 21.71 8.48 12.00
C GLY A 95 20.47 8.67 11.11
N VAL A 96 19.63 7.64 10.95
CA VAL A 96 18.42 7.75 10.13
C VAL A 96 17.24 7.23 10.93
N ASP A 97 16.23 8.04 11.15
CA ASP A 97 14.98 7.63 11.77
C ASP A 97 13.90 7.38 10.71
N SER A 98 12.81 6.71 11.09
CA SER A 98 11.73 6.38 10.18
C SER A 98 10.94 7.63 9.73
N ALA A 99 10.87 8.66 10.56
CA ALA A 99 10.20 9.91 10.21
C ALA A 99 10.95 10.63 9.08
N SER A 100 12.29 10.71 9.17
CA SER A 100 13.14 11.28 8.12
C SER A 100 13.03 10.49 6.83
N LEU A 101 13.00 9.16 6.91
CA LEU A 101 12.82 8.29 5.75
C LEU A 101 11.47 8.53 5.07
N SER A 102 10.39 8.60 5.85
CA SER A 102 9.06 8.89 5.34
C SER A 102 8.99 10.25 4.67
N GLN A 103 9.56 11.26 5.31
CA GLN A 103 9.60 12.62 4.76
C GLN A 103 10.36 12.66 3.44
N TYR A 104 11.48 11.97 3.35
CA TYR A 104 12.27 11.92 2.13
C TYR A 104 11.51 11.24 0.98
N LEU A 105 10.84 10.12 1.28
CA LEU A 105 10.11 9.35 0.27
C LEU A 105 8.86 10.08 -0.24
N TYR A 106 8.19 10.84 0.61
CA TYR A 106 6.88 11.42 0.31
C TYR A 106 6.88 12.95 0.29
N THR A 107 8.03 13.57 0.15
CA THR A 107 8.16 15.04 0.13
C THR A 107 7.27 15.69 -0.93
N ASP A 108 7.15 15.06 -2.09
CA ASP A 108 6.38 15.58 -3.22
C ASP A 108 4.95 15.02 -3.28
N MET A 109 4.52 14.25 -2.27
CA MET A 109 3.19 13.65 -2.22
C MET A 109 2.29 14.40 -1.24
N GLU A 110 1.01 14.49 -1.59
CA GLU A 110 0.02 15.17 -0.75
C GLU A 110 -0.22 14.48 0.58
N THR A 111 -0.02 13.16 0.64
CA THR A 111 -0.22 12.38 1.86
C THR A 111 1.01 11.53 2.17
N VAL A 112 1.27 11.32 3.47
CA VAL A 112 2.36 10.46 3.93
C VAL A 112 2.05 8.97 3.69
N THR A 113 0.77 8.63 3.49
CA THR A 113 0.33 7.25 3.26
C THR A 113 -0.59 7.15 2.04
N PRO A 114 -0.12 7.52 0.83
CA PRO A 114 -0.98 7.58 -0.35
C PRO A 114 -1.59 6.22 -0.71
N ALA A 115 -0.84 5.14 -0.54
CA ALA A 115 -1.33 3.79 -0.82
C ALA A 115 -2.53 3.41 0.04
N LEU A 116 -2.52 3.76 1.34
CA LEU A 116 -3.64 3.48 2.24
C LEU A 116 -4.89 4.28 1.85
N ALA A 117 -4.72 5.54 1.45
CA ALA A 117 -5.84 6.37 0.99
C ALA A 117 -6.49 5.78 -0.26
N ASP A 118 -5.69 5.32 -1.21
CA ASP A 118 -6.18 4.71 -2.45
C ASP A 118 -6.91 3.39 -2.17
N ILE A 119 -6.38 2.56 -1.28
CA ILE A 119 -7.02 1.31 -0.86
C ILE A 119 -8.37 1.62 -0.19
N ALA A 120 -8.42 2.59 0.70
CA ALA A 120 -9.65 3.01 1.38
C ALA A 120 -10.72 3.46 0.37
N SER A 121 -10.34 4.24 -0.65
CA SER A 121 -11.24 4.66 -1.71
C SER A 121 -11.80 3.48 -2.49
N CYS A 122 -10.99 2.49 -2.78
CA CYS A 122 -11.42 1.26 -3.45
C CYS A 122 -12.44 0.50 -2.59
N ILE A 123 -12.19 0.37 -1.29
CA ILE A 123 -13.12 -0.30 -0.36
C ILE A 123 -14.46 0.43 -0.31
N GLU A 124 -14.46 1.75 -0.27
CA GLU A 124 -15.69 2.55 -0.28
C GLU A 124 -16.51 2.29 -1.54
N THR A 125 -15.86 2.26 -2.71
CA THR A 125 -16.51 1.92 -3.97
C THR A 125 -17.13 0.53 -3.94
N ILE A 126 -16.40 -0.46 -3.41
CA ILE A 126 -16.90 -1.83 -3.29
C ILE A 126 -18.14 -1.88 -2.39
N ARG A 127 -18.12 -1.19 -1.26
CA ARG A 127 -19.26 -1.14 -0.33
C ARG A 127 -20.48 -0.51 -0.97
N TYR A 128 -20.29 0.55 -1.73
CA TYR A 128 -21.36 1.18 -2.49
C TYR A 128 -21.99 0.20 -3.50
N LEU A 129 -21.16 -0.51 -4.26
CA LEU A 129 -21.65 -1.50 -5.23
C LEU A 129 -22.35 -2.67 -4.56
N ARG A 130 -21.91 -3.11 -3.40
CA ARG A 130 -22.57 -4.17 -2.63
C ARG A 130 -23.99 -3.76 -2.21
N ILE A 131 -24.15 -2.51 -1.79
CA ILE A 131 -25.48 -1.98 -1.46
C ILE A 131 -26.38 -2.00 -2.70
N ARG A 132 -25.87 -1.63 -3.87
CA ARG A 132 -26.62 -1.71 -5.12
C ARG A 132 -27.06 -3.14 -5.46
N CYS A 133 -26.27 -4.15 -5.13
CA CYS A 133 -26.62 -5.55 -5.35
C CYS A 133 -27.78 -6.02 -4.48
N LEU A 134 -28.03 -5.37 -3.34
CA LEU A 134 -29.11 -5.72 -2.41
C LEU A 134 -30.45 -5.10 -2.80
N HIS A 135 -30.43 -4.12 -3.67
CA HIS A 135 -31.62 -3.41 -4.15
C HIS A 135 -31.79 -3.62 -5.65
#